data_6d9a3899dbcc73db40bb9c8a7545fecc
#
_entry.id   6d9a3899dbcc73db40bb9c8a7545fecc
#
_cell.length_a   1.000
_cell.length_b   1.000
_cell.length_c   1.000
_cell.angle_alpha   90.00
_cell.angle_beta   90.00
_cell.angle_gamma   90.00
#
_symmetry.space_group_name_H-M   'P 1'
#
loop_
_entity.id
_entity.type
_entity.pdbx_description
1 polymer ?
#
loop_
_entity_poly.entity_id
_entity_poly.type
_entity_poly.pdbx_seq_one_letter_code
_entity_poly.pdbx_strand_id
1 'polypeptide(L)'
;AQRKRYIETARSIFTQKAAYYARLIGVTYGRISIREQKTRWGSCSSKGNLNFNWRLIFAPEEVVDYIVVHELAHRKEMNHSRAFYDVVASILPDYKVQEKWLKDVVLCLFSDTRECSPSLV
;
A
#
# COMPACT_ATOMS: atom_id res chain seq x y z
N ALA A 1 -0.45 -19.37 13.90
CA ALA A 1 0.73 -19.85 13.20
C ALA A 1 0.81 -19.30 11.78
N GLN A 2 -0.29 -19.47 11.00
CA GLN A 2 -0.28 -18.94 9.63
C GLN A 2 -0.26 -17.42 9.57
N ARG A 3 -1.01 -16.76 10.45
CA ARG A 3 -1.00 -15.30 10.50
C ARG A 3 0.41 -14.77 10.71
N LYS A 4 1.16 -15.40 11.59
CA LYS A 4 2.52 -14.97 11.87
C LYS A 4 3.40 -15.07 10.62
N ARG A 5 3.22 -16.15 9.85
CA ARG A 5 3.96 -16.32 8.59
C ARG A 5 3.61 -15.24 7.58
N TYR A 6 2.33 -14.91 7.49
CA TYR A 6 1.88 -13.87 6.57
C TYR A 6 2.44 -12.51 6.96
N ILE A 7 2.50 -12.23 8.27
CA ILE A 7 3.06 -10.97 8.76
C ILE A 7 4.54 -10.89 8.43
N GLU A 8 5.28 -11.99 8.61
CA GLU A 8 6.71 -12.02 8.29
C GLU A 8 6.93 -11.86 6.79
N THR A 9 6.11 -12.51 5.96
CA THR A 9 6.18 -12.37 4.52
C THR A 9 5.89 -10.93 4.11
N ALA A 10 4.86 -10.33 4.69
CA ALA A 10 4.52 -8.94 4.40
C ALA A 10 5.66 -8.01 4.79
N ARG A 11 6.26 -8.22 5.94
CA ARG A 11 7.38 -7.39 6.38
C ARG A 11 8.53 -7.43 5.38
N SER A 12 8.86 -8.62 4.89
CA SER A 12 9.92 -8.76 3.89
C SER A 12 9.56 -8.04 2.60
N ILE A 13 8.34 -8.26 2.10
CA ILE A 13 7.90 -7.66 0.84
C ILE A 13 7.89 -6.14 0.93
N PHE A 14 7.25 -5.60 1.98
CA PHE A 14 7.13 -4.16 2.11
C PHE A 14 8.47 -3.48 2.39
N THR A 15 9.35 -4.13 3.15
CA THR A 15 10.68 -3.59 3.41
C THR A 15 11.48 -3.46 2.11
N GLN A 16 11.44 -4.49 1.28
CA GLN A 16 12.19 -4.48 0.01
C GLN A 16 11.60 -3.46 -0.96
N LYS A 17 10.27 -3.43 -1.08
CA LYS A 17 9.63 -2.50 -2.02
C LYS A 17 9.78 -1.05 -1.56
N ALA A 18 9.68 -0.80 -0.26
CA ALA A 18 9.86 0.57 0.26
C ALA A 18 11.26 1.08 -0.04
N ALA A 19 12.28 0.24 0.16
CA ALA A 19 13.66 0.64 -0.13
C ALA A 19 13.84 0.95 -1.61
N TYR A 20 13.27 0.11 -2.48
CA TYR A 20 13.36 0.30 -3.92
C TYR A 20 12.69 1.60 -4.37
N TYR A 21 11.43 1.78 -3.98
CA TYR A 21 10.66 2.94 -4.45
C TYR A 21 11.10 4.24 -3.79
N ALA A 22 11.53 4.20 -2.53
CA ALA A 22 12.05 5.40 -1.88
C ALA A 22 13.25 5.95 -2.64
N ARG A 23 14.09 5.06 -3.16
CA ARG A 23 15.24 5.47 -3.97
C ARG A 23 14.81 6.13 -5.27
N LEU A 24 13.79 5.55 -5.93
CA LEU A 24 13.28 6.11 -7.17
C LEU A 24 12.62 7.47 -6.97
N ILE A 25 11.87 7.63 -5.89
CA ILE A 25 11.17 8.88 -5.58
C ILE A 25 12.15 9.93 -5.04
N GLY A 26 13.22 9.46 -4.38
CA GLY A 26 14.19 10.36 -3.78
C GLY A 26 13.80 10.81 -2.39
N VAL A 27 13.21 9.92 -1.59
CA VAL A 27 12.77 10.23 -0.23
C VAL A 27 13.36 9.23 0.75
N THR A 28 13.29 9.61 2.02
CA THR A 28 13.64 8.71 3.12
C THR A 28 12.40 8.41 3.94
N TYR A 29 12.46 7.38 4.74
CA TYR A 29 11.37 7.00 5.64
C TYR A 29 11.96 6.42 6.92
N GLY A 30 11.11 6.31 7.93
CA GLY A 30 11.54 5.80 9.22
C GLY A 30 11.23 4.32 9.38
N ARG A 31 10.35 4.00 10.32
CA ARG A 31 10.00 2.63 10.66
C ARG A 31 8.91 2.10 9.73
N ILE A 32 9.00 0.82 9.40
CA ILE A 32 7.94 0.12 8.70
C ILE A 32 7.26 -0.81 9.71
N SER A 33 5.95 -0.69 9.84
CA SER A 33 5.15 -1.54 10.74
C SER A 33 4.12 -2.29 9.93
N ILE A 34 3.94 -3.56 10.25
CA ILE A 34 2.92 -4.38 9.60
C ILE A 34 1.74 -4.47 10.56
N ARG A 35 0.57 -4.13 10.06
CA ARG A 35 -0.64 -4.00 10.85
C ARG A 35 -1.74 -4.93 10.34
N GLU A 36 -2.75 -5.08 11.15
CA GLU A 36 -3.99 -5.73 10.76
C GLU A 36 -5.12 -4.74 11.06
N GLN A 37 -5.63 -4.10 10.02
CA GLN A 37 -6.70 -3.11 10.15
C GLN A 37 -7.81 -3.46 9.17
N LYS A 38 -9.04 -3.12 9.54
CA LYS A 38 -10.21 -3.48 8.73
C LYS A 38 -10.48 -2.49 7.61
N THR A 39 -10.03 -1.26 7.75
CA THR A 39 -10.42 -0.18 6.83
C THR A 39 -9.25 0.49 6.13
N ARG A 40 -8.02 0.18 6.50
CA ARG A 40 -6.85 0.81 5.92
C ARG A 40 -5.89 -0.22 5.36
N TRP A 41 -5.37 0.04 4.17
CA TRP A 41 -4.29 -0.77 3.61
C TRP A 41 -2.92 -0.25 3.99
N GLY A 42 -2.80 1.07 4.31
CA GLY A 42 -1.53 1.63 4.72
C GLY A 42 -1.68 3.06 5.19
N SER A 43 -0.60 3.61 5.70
CA SER A 43 -0.54 5.00 6.12
C SER A 43 0.90 5.45 6.21
N CYS A 44 1.08 6.78 6.22
CA CYS A 44 2.39 7.39 6.42
C CYS A 44 2.21 8.53 7.42
N SER A 45 2.97 8.48 8.50
CA SER A 45 2.92 9.55 9.50
C SER A 45 3.74 10.76 9.03
N SER A 46 3.52 11.91 9.67
CA SER A 46 4.30 13.10 9.36
C SER A 46 5.79 12.90 9.62
N LYS A 47 6.15 11.98 10.49
CA LYS A 47 7.55 11.64 10.77
C LYS A 47 8.15 10.66 9.76
N GLY A 48 7.34 10.17 8.83
CA GLY A 48 7.81 9.25 7.80
C GLY A 48 7.75 7.79 8.18
N ASN A 49 7.03 7.43 9.22
CA ASN A 49 6.83 6.03 9.57
C ASN A 49 5.71 5.45 8.73
N LEU A 50 5.95 4.28 8.17
CA LEU A 50 5.04 3.64 7.24
C LEU A 50 4.34 2.47 7.92
N ASN A 51 3.04 2.32 7.66
CA ASN A 51 2.25 1.19 8.13
C ASN A 51 1.62 0.52 6.93
N PHE A 52 1.65 -0.81 6.90
CA PHE A 52 1.04 -1.59 5.83
C PHE A 52 0.25 -2.74 6.42
N ASN A 53 -0.88 -3.04 5.79
CA ASN A 53 -1.72 -4.15 6.21
C ASN A 53 -1.18 -5.44 5.60
N TRP A 54 -0.97 -6.47 6.44
CA TRP A 54 -0.38 -7.72 5.96
C TRP A 54 -1.28 -8.43 4.93
N ARG A 55 -2.58 -8.17 4.97
CA ARG A 55 -3.52 -8.81 4.03
C ARG A 55 -3.27 -8.40 2.59
N LEU A 56 -2.53 -7.33 2.37
CA LEU A 56 -2.19 -6.88 1.02
C LEU A 56 -1.30 -7.86 0.26
N ILE A 57 -0.66 -8.81 0.94
CA ILE A 57 0.15 -9.80 0.24
C ILE A 57 -0.69 -10.66 -0.70
N PHE A 58 -2.02 -10.68 -0.48
CA PHE A 58 -2.93 -11.43 -1.34
C PHE A 58 -3.42 -10.62 -2.53
N ALA A 59 -3.09 -9.35 -2.60
CA ALA A 59 -3.44 -8.50 -3.74
C ALA A 59 -2.45 -8.73 -4.88
N PRO A 60 -2.82 -8.32 -6.12
CA PRO A 60 -1.85 -8.33 -7.21
C PRO A 60 -0.62 -7.51 -6.87
N GLU A 61 0.53 -7.92 -7.39
CA GLU A 61 1.79 -7.25 -7.09
C GLU A 61 1.74 -5.77 -7.47
N GLU A 62 1.10 -5.44 -8.57
CA GLU A 62 0.97 -4.06 -9.03
C GLU A 62 0.24 -3.19 -8.02
N VAL A 63 -0.73 -3.78 -7.32
CA VAL A 63 -1.48 -3.07 -6.27
C VAL A 63 -0.60 -2.85 -5.05
N VAL A 64 0.20 -3.85 -4.68
CA VAL A 64 1.16 -3.70 -3.58
C VAL A 64 2.14 -2.59 -3.88
N ASP A 65 2.67 -2.57 -5.11
CA ASP A 65 3.59 -1.52 -5.54
C ASP A 65 2.93 -0.15 -5.44
N TYR A 66 1.68 -0.04 -5.90
CA TYR A 66 0.95 1.22 -5.83
C TYR A 66 0.83 1.72 -4.39
N ILE A 67 0.48 0.83 -3.47
CA ILE A 67 0.32 1.24 -2.07
C ILE A 67 1.63 1.72 -1.47
N VAL A 68 2.73 1.04 -1.77
CA VAL A 68 4.05 1.45 -1.29
C VAL A 68 4.38 2.84 -1.84
N VAL A 69 4.20 3.06 -3.14
CA VAL A 69 4.46 4.36 -3.75
C VAL A 69 3.55 5.43 -3.19
N HIS A 70 2.27 5.10 -2.98
CA HIS A 70 1.29 6.02 -2.42
C HIS A 70 1.75 6.54 -1.06
N GLU A 71 2.17 5.63 -0.17
CA GLU A 71 2.59 6.04 1.16
C GLU A 71 3.92 6.80 1.13
N LEU A 72 4.85 6.39 0.28
CA LEU A 72 6.13 7.10 0.15
C LEU A 72 5.95 8.49 -0.47
N ALA A 73 4.98 8.66 -1.36
CA ALA A 73 4.71 9.96 -1.96
C ALA A 73 4.31 10.99 -0.90
N HIS A 74 3.73 10.55 0.21
CA HIS A 74 3.42 11.44 1.33
C HIS A 74 4.66 12.05 1.98
N ARG A 75 5.84 11.51 1.71
CA ARG A 75 7.06 12.13 2.19
C ARG A 75 7.37 13.44 1.45
N LYS A 76 6.80 13.62 0.26
CA LYS A 76 6.91 14.85 -0.51
C LYS A 76 5.68 15.72 -0.36
N GLU A 77 4.48 15.11 -0.37
CA GLU A 77 3.21 15.83 -0.33
C GLU A 77 2.27 15.11 0.62
N MET A 78 2.00 15.68 1.78
CA MET A 78 1.14 15.03 2.77
C MET A 78 -0.33 14.97 2.34
N ASN A 79 -0.79 15.95 1.58
CA ASN A 79 -2.17 15.99 1.10
C ASN A 79 -2.29 15.26 -0.23
N HIS A 80 -3.47 14.72 -0.52
CA HIS A 80 -3.76 14.08 -1.79
C HIS A 80 -4.05 15.15 -2.85
N SER A 81 -3.09 16.02 -3.09
CA SER A 81 -3.17 17.11 -4.05
C SER A 81 -2.73 16.62 -5.42
N ARG A 82 -2.86 17.50 -6.42
CA ARG A 82 -2.33 17.20 -7.75
C ARG A 82 -0.83 16.90 -7.69
N ALA A 83 -0.09 17.68 -6.89
CA ALA A 83 1.34 17.46 -6.74
C ALA A 83 1.65 16.06 -6.19
N PHE A 84 0.82 15.57 -5.25
CA PHE A 84 0.95 14.22 -4.74
C PHE A 84 0.78 13.19 -5.86
N TYR A 85 -0.29 13.30 -6.63
CA TYR A 85 -0.55 12.34 -7.70
C TYR A 85 0.43 12.46 -8.85
N ASP A 86 1.03 13.64 -9.05
CA ASP A 86 2.11 13.78 -10.02
C ASP A 86 3.33 12.94 -9.61
N VAL A 87 3.64 12.91 -8.31
CA VAL A 87 4.72 12.06 -7.80
C VAL A 87 4.39 10.58 -8.05
N VAL A 88 3.17 10.16 -7.71
CA VAL A 88 2.74 8.78 -7.92
C VAL A 88 2.81 8.42 -9.40
N ALA A 89 2.29 9.26 -10.28
CA ALA A 89 2.24 8.99 -11.71
C ALA A 89 3.63 8.95 -12.34
N SER A 90 4.58 9.69 -11.78
CA SER A 90 5.95 9.67 -12.30
C SER A 90 6.61 8.31 -12.12
N ILE A 91 6.18 7.56 -11.12
CA ILE A 91 6.71 6.22 -10.82
C ILE A 91 5.81 5.14 -11.42
N LEU A 92 4.49 5.31 -11.29
CA LEU A 92 3.49 4.34 -11.75
C LEU A 92 2.45 5.07 -12.61
N PRO A 93 2.70 5.20 -13.93
CA PRO A 93 1.77 5.95 -14.78
C PRO A 93 0.36 5.39 -14.82
N ASP A 94 0.20 4.10 -14.56
CA ASP A 94 -1.10 3.43 -14.58
C ASP A 94 -1.72 3.31 -13.19
N TYR A 95 -1.33 4.16 -12.25
CA TYR A 95 -1.78 4.05 -10.85
C TYR A 95 -3.31 4.06 -10.70
N LYS A 96 -4.02 4.68 -11.63
CA LYS A 96 -5.48 4.74 -11.55
C LYS A 96 -6.13 3.37 -11.65
N VAL A 97 -5.49 2.45 -12.35
CA VAL A 97 -5.97 1.07 -12.45
C VAL A 97 -5.93 0.41 -11.07
N GLN A 98 -4.82 0.54 -10.37
CA GLN A 98 -4.66 -0.05 -9.05
C GLN A 98 -5.52 0.65 -8.01
N GLU A 99 -5.68 1.96 -8.13
CA GLU A 99 -6.55 2.72 -7.24
C GLU A 99 -7.99 2.23 -7.37
N LYS A 100 -8.45 2.01 -8.61
CA LYS A 100 -9.80 1.50 -8.84
C LYS A 100 -9.95 0.09 -8.28
N TRP A 101 -8.95 -0.76 -8.48
CA TRP A 101 -8.99 -2.11 -7.94
C TRP A 101 -9.20 -2.09 -6.43
N LEU A 102 -8.47 -1.22 -5.72
CA LEU A 102 -8.59 -1.12 -4.28
C LEU A 102 -9.97 -0.63 -3.85
N LYS A 103 -10.53 0.34 -4.55
CA LYS A 103 -11.88 0.83 -4.24
C LYS A 103 -12.91 -0.26 -4.40
N ASP A 104 -12.75 -1.11 -5.41
CA ASP A 104 -13.73 -2.14 -5.72
C ASP A 104 -13.65 -3.32 -4.77
N VAL A 105 -12.46 -3.65 -4.25
CA VAL A 105 -12.27 -4.88 -3.50
C VAL A 105 -11.79 -4.68 -2.06
N VAL A 106 -11.67 -3.44 -1.60
CA VAL A 106 -11.15 -3.17 -0.25
C VAL A 106 -11.94 -3.90 0.82
N LEU A 107 -13.27 -3.96 0.68
CA LEU A 107 -14.11 -4.65 1.64
C LEU A 107 -13.85 -6.15 1.64
N CYS A 108 -13.56 -6.71 0.47
CA CYS A 108 -13.25 -8.12 0.34
C CYS A 108 -11.94 -8.48 1.03
N LEU A 109 -10.96 -7.59 0.96
CA LEU A 109 -9.66 -7.84 1.59
C LEU A 109 -9.71 -7.70 3.11
N PHE A 110 -10.50 -6.76 3.61
CA PHE A 110 -10.47 -6.39 5.03
C PHE A 110 -11.69 -6.84 5.81
N SER A 111 -12.63 -7.52 5.17
CA SER A 111 -13.88 -7.96 5.78
C SER A 111 -13.96 -9.47 5.72
N ASP A 112 -14.62 -10.05 6.73
CA ASP A 112 -14.91 -11.48 6.74
C ASP A 112 -16.25 -11.80 6.14
N THR A 113 -16.92 -10.83 5.52
CA THR A 113 -18.24 -11.06 4.94
C THR A 113 -18.14 -11.87 3.67
N ARG A 114 -19.15 -12.70 3.44
CA ARG A 114 -19.23 -13.52 2.23
C ARG A 114 -19.84 -12.76 1.06
N GLU A 115 -20.21 -11.52 1.29
CA GLU A 115 -20.79 -10.69 0.25
C GLU A 115 -19.78 -10.23 -0.78
N CYS A 116 -18.52 -10.35 -0.45
CA CYS A 116 -17.46 -10.03 -1.40
C CYS A 116 -17.46 -11.07 -2.50
N SER A 117 -17.80 -10.66 -3.69
CA SER A 117 -17.95 -11.55 -4.83
C SER A 117 -16.77 -11.42 -5.78
N PRO A 118 -16.32 -12.53 -6.37
CA PRO A 118 -15.31 -12.48 -7.43
C PRO A 118 -15.73 -11.64 -8.63
N SER A 119 -17.01 -11.35 -8.76
CA SER A 119 -17.49 -10.52 -9.86
C SER A 119 -17.00 -9.08 -9.76
N LEU A 120 -16.42 -8.70 -8.64
CA LEU A 120 -15.81 -7.39 -8.49
C LEU A 120 -14.48 -7.27 -9.24
N VAL A 121 -14.00 -8.35 -9.71
CA VAL A 121 -12.75 -8.38 -10.48
C VAL A 121 -12.98 -7.91 -11.91
#